data_f2df74bea1ecbd5ca14655e1f42269cb
#
_entry.id   f2df74bea1ecbd5ca14655e1f42269cb
#
_cell.length_a   1.000
_cell.length_b   1.000
_cell.length_c   1.000
_cell.angle_alpha   90.00
_cell.angle_beta   90.00
_cell.angle_gamma   90.00
#
_symmetry.space_group_name_H-M   'P 1'
#
loop_
_entity.id
_entity.type
_entity.pdbx_description
1 polymer ?
#
loop_
_entity_poly.entity_id
_entity_poly.type
_entity_poly.pdbx_seq_one_letter_code
_entity_poly.pdbx_strand_id
1 'polypeptide(L)'
;MPVMNIRKYLDSLDLREDESRRMNCPSCYGKNTFTITKEMGQIKYNCYKLDCSIGGYHHTDLTAAEIKILMAKQEKPMQLEPETMEIPEYVVQPTVEHDKFHRFTRRWGIVDRRLLYDVKDERVVFPIHYKGRIVDANGRAVGNKMPKWYRYTGKADYYTVGTGPILLVLEDCVSAMVAYQEFPNVTAMAILGTALTSAHMDKISEYDRVIVALDPDAAHKTLQFSREIALWTNANSTAFRLDDDIKYRLTDDLERLKELLS
;
A
#
# COMPACT_ATOMS: atom_id res chain seq x y z
N MET A 1 -13.59 -33.14 -18.34
CA MET A 1 -13.15 -32.05 -19.22
C MET A 1 -11.63 -31.95 -19.11
N PRO A 2 -10.88 -31.78 -20.19
CA PRO A 2 -9.42 -31.68 -20.09
C PRO A 2 -9.06 -30.46 -19.24
N VAL A 3 -8.21 -30.66 -18.26
CA VAL A 3 -7.67 -29.58 -17.41
C VAL A 3 -6.88 -28.64 -18.32
N MET A 4 -7.38 -27.43 -18.51
CA MET A 4 -6.75 -26.44 -19.35
C MET A 4 -5.39 -26.06 -18.75
N ASN A 5 -4.33 -26.20 -19.54
CA ASN A 5 -3.01 -25.73 -19.13
C ASN A 5 -2.96 -24.20 -19.28
N ILE A 6 -3.15 -23.51 -18.15
CA ILE A 6 -3.19 -22.04 -18.12
C ILE A 6 -1.92 -21.40 -18.67
N ARG A 7 -0.75 -22.02 -18.46
CA ARG A 7 0.54 -21.49 -18.96
C ARG A 7 0.54 -21.44 -20.47
N LYS A 8 0.21 -22.56 -21.14
CA LYS A 8 0.11 -22.61 -22.61
C LYS A 8 -0.91 -21.62 -23.16
N TYR A 9 -2.00 -21.37 -22.42
CA TYR A 9 -2.98 -20.37 -22.79
C TYR A 9 -2.40 -18.96 -22.72
N LEU A 10 -1.70 -18.63 -21.63
CA LEU A 10 -1.06 -17.32 -21.43
C LEU A 10 0.03 -17.07 -22.48
N ASP A 11 0.84 -18.07 -22.81
CA ASP A 11 1.88 -17.99 -23.86
C ASP A 11 1.28 -17.78 -25.26
N SER A 12 0.04 -18.24 -25.50
CA SER A 12 -0.66 -18.02 -26.76
C SER A 12 -1.25 -16.63 -26.93
N LEU A 13 -1.26 -15.83 -25.86
CA LEU A 13 -1.78 -14.47 -25.89
C LEU A 13 -0.69 -13.50 -26.32
N ASP A 14 -0.93 -12.79 -27.41
CA ASP A 14 -0.05 -11.69 -27.84
C ASP A 14 -0.29 -10.47 -26.95
N LEU A 15 0.48 -10.37 -25.85
CA LEU A 15 0.45 -9.29 -24.88
C LEU A 15 1.71 -8.43 -25.03
N ARG A 16 1.51 -7.13 -25.19
CA ARG A 16 2.59 -6.15 -25.14
C ARG A 16 3.02 -5.91 -23.70
N GLU A 17 4.25 -5.45 -23.50
CA GLU A 17 4.67 -4.97 -22.17
C GLU A 17 3.76 -3.82 -21.72
N ASP A 18 3.48 -3.79 -20.41
CA ASP A 18 2.56 -2.84 -19.74
C ASP A 18 1.10 -2.92 -20.21
N GLU A 19 0.74 -3.99 -20.95
CA GLU A 19 -0.64 -4.20 -21.35
C GLU A 19 -1.44 -4.90 -20.26
N SER A 20 -2.59 -4.32 -19.93
CA SER A 20 -3.62 -4.94 -19.10
C SER A 20 -4.87 -5.21 -19.93
N ARG A 21 -5.36 -6.46 -19.89
CA ARG A 21 -6.53 -6.89 -20.66
C ARG A 21 -7.52 -7.62 -19.76
N ARG A 22 -8.80 -7.28 -19.89
CA ARG A 22 -9.89 -7.98 -19.21
C ARG A 22 -10.71 -8.77 -20.22
N MET A 23 -10.98 -10.04 -19.89
CA MET A 23 -11.61 -10.99 -20.82
C MET A 23 -12.45 -12.03 -20.08
N ASN A 24 -13.09 -12.90 -20.85
CA ASN A 24 -13.80 -14.05 -20.30
C ASN A 24 -12.79 -15.04 -19.68
N CYS A 25 -13.14 -15.58 -18.51
CA CYS A 25 -12.25 -16.53 -17.85
C CYS A 25 -12.15 -17.83 -18.65
N PRO A 26 -10.94 -18.29 -18.99
CA PRO A 26 -10.77 -19.51 -19.77
C PRO A 26 -11.07 -20.78 -18.97
N SER A 27 -11.13 -20.69 -17.63
CA SER A 27 -11.42 -21.83 -16.76
C SER A 27 -12.91 -21.94 -16.42
N CYS A 28 -13.52 -20.86 -15.91
CA CYS A 28 -14.92 -20.86 -15.45
C CYS A 28 -15.89 -20.22 -16.46
N TYR A 29 -15.39 -19.75 -17.58
CA TYR A 29 -16.17 -19.06 -18.65
C TYR A 29 -16.94 -17.82 -18.15
N GLY A 30 -16.57 -17.28 -16.97
CA GLY A 30 -17.15 -16.06 -16.45
C GLY A 30 -16.92 -14.88 -17.40
N LYS A 31 -17.97 -14.17 -17.78
CA LYS A 31 -17.91 -13.07 -18.75
C LYS A 31 -17.20 -11.87 -18.13
N ASN A 32 -16.10 -11.43 -18.74
CA ASN A 32 -15.28 -10.28 -18.28
C ASN A 32 -14.82 -10.38 -16.80
N THR A 33 -14.53 -11.60 -16.34
CA THR A 33 -14.07 -11.82 -14.95
C THR A 33 -12.59 -12.10 -14.82
N PHE A 34 -11.88 -12.28 -15.92
CA PHE A 34 -10.47 -12.62 -15.95
C PHE A 34 -9.64 -11.43 -16.40
N THR A 35 -8.72 -11.00 -15.55
CA THR A 35 -7.78 -9.92 -15.86
C THR A 35 -6.38 -10.50 -15.98
N ILE A 36 -5.66 -10.07 -16.99
CA ILE A 36 -4.25 -10.38 -17.26
C ILE A 36 -3.50 -9.05 -17.41
N THR A 37 -2.29 -8.99 -16.87
CA THR A 37 -1.39 -7.84 -17.02
C THR A 37 0.00 -8.38 -17.27
N LYS A 38 0.67 -7.91 -18.32
CA LYS A 38 2.06 -8.20 -18.59
C LYS A 38 2.92 -7.02 -18.17
N GLU A 39 3.89 -7.28 -17.31
CA GLU A 39 4.79 -6.28 -16.77
C GLU A 39 6.16 -6.91 -16.52
N MET A 40 7.19 -6.34 -17.12
CA MET A 40 8.60 -6.78 -16.97
C MET A 40 8.80 -8.28 -17.18
N GLY A 41 8.18 -8.83 -18.22
CA GLY A 41 8.26 -10.26 -18.53
C GLY A 41 7.51 -11.17 -17.58
N GLN A 42 6.67 -10.63 -16.73
CA GLN A 42 5.78 -11.37 -15.87
C GLN A 42 4.33 -11.12 -16.28
N ILE A 43 3.56 -12.19 -16.45
CA ILE A 43 2.12 -12.12 -16.66
C ILE A 43 1.43 -12.41 -15.33
N LYS A 44 0.80 -11.39 -14.76
CA LYS A 44 -0.12 -11.52 -13.61
C LYS A 44 -1.51 -11.82 -14.14
N TYR A 45 -2.20 -12.78 -13.55
CA TYR A 45 -3.57 -13.10 -13.96
C TYR A 45 -4.44 -13.48 -12.78
N ASN A 46 -5.72 -13.08 -12.82
CA ASN A 46 -6.68 -13.39 -11.79
C ASN A 46 -8.10 -13.42 -12.33
N CYS A 47 -8.93 -14.34 -11.82
CA CYS A 47 -10.37 -14.35 -12.05
C CYS A 47 -11.11 -13.82 -10.82
N TYR A 48 -11.99 -12.86 -11.03
CA TYR A 48 -12.78 -12.22 -9.96
C TYR A 48 -14.16 -12.87 -9.74
N LYS A 49 -14.42 -14.05 -10.32
CA LYS A 49 -15.63 -14.80 -10.03
C LYS A 49 -15.46 -15.60 -8.74
N LEU A 50 -16.41 -15.48 -7.81
CA LEU A 50 -16.34 -16.04 -6.45
C LEU A 50 -15.96 -17.52 -6.40
N ASP A 51 -16.44 -18.33 -7.32
CA ASP A 51 -16.20 -19.78 -7.35
C ASP A 51 -15.02 -20.18 -8.25
N CYS A 52 -14.17 -19.24 -8.64
CA CYS A 52 -13.05 -19.50 -9.52
C CYS A 52 -11.73 -19.13 -8.83
N SER A 53 -10.93 -20.14 -8.56
CA SER A 53 -9.64 -19.96 -7.90
C SER A 53 -8.47 -19.74 -8.87
N ILE A 54 -8.73 -19.47 -10.16
CA ILE A 54 -7.67 -19.29 -11.13
C ILE A 54 -7.02 -17.91 -10.98
N GLY A 55 -5.76 -17.90 -10.61
CA GLY A 55 -4.95 -16.70 -10.45
C GLY A 55 -3.50 -17.08 -10.21
N GLY A 56 -2.60 -16.14 -10.42
CA GLY A 56 -1.17 -16.37 -10.21
C GLY A 56 -0.28 -15.53 -11.12
N TYR A 57 0.94 -16.03 -11.26
CA TYR A 57 1.98 -15.39 -12.06
C TYR A 57 2.54 -16.39 -13.05
N HIS A 58 2.87 -15.93 -14.24
CA HIS A 58 3.59 -16.67 -15.27
C HIS A 58 4.76 -15.84 -15.76
N HIS A 59 5.97 -16.38 -15.66
CA HIS A 59 7.16 -15.72 -16.18
C HIS A 59 7.30 -16.07 -17.66
N THR A 60 7.48 -15.06 -18.49
CA THR A 60 7.90 -15.24 -19.87
C THR A 60 9.44 -15.36 -19.89
N ASP A 61 9.98 -16.14 -20.85
CA ASP A 61 11.41 -16.41 -20.95
C ASP A 61 12.20 -15.16 -21.41
N LEU A 62 12.19 -14.09 -20.60
CA LEU A 62 13.06 -12.96 -20.81
C LEU A 62 14.46 -13.27 -20.27
N THR A 63 15.45 -13.04 -21.08
CA THR A 63 16.84 -13.07 -20.63
C THR A 63 17.16 -11.90 -19.69
N ALA A 64 18.14 -12.06 -18.82
CA ALA A 64 18.61 -10.98 -17.95
C ALA A 64 19.00 -9.71 -18.72
N ALA A 65 19.46 -9.84 -19.97
CA ALA A 65 19.78 -8.72 -20.85
C ALA A 65 18.52 -7.98 -21.33
N GLU A 66 17.45 -8.71 -21.69
CA GLU A 66 16.17 -8.12 -22.09
C GLU A 66 15.48 -7.42 -20.92
N ILE A 67 15.52 -8.01 -19.71
CA ILE A 67 15.03 -7.37 -18.48
C ILE A 67 15.79 -6.05 -18.26
N LYS A 68 17.11 -6.05 -18.39
CA LYS A 68 17.94 -4.85 -18.23
C LYS A 68 17.63 -3.76 -19.26
N ILE A 69 17.31 -4.16 -20.51
CA ILE A 69 16.88 -3.24 -21.57
C ILE A 69 15.48 -2.69 -21.28
N LEU A 70 14.57 -3.52 -20.80
CA LEU A 70 13.23 -3.07 -20.39
C LEU A 70 13.30 -2.11 -19.19
N MET A 71 14.14 -2.41 -18.20
CA MET A 71 14.40 -1.52 -17.07
C MET A 71 15.02 -0.18 -17.50
N ALA A 72 15.94 -0.19 -18.48
CA ALA A 72 16.53 1.03 -19.00
C ALA A 72 15.57 1.83 -19.91
N LYS A 73 14.60 1.15 -20.56
CA LYS A 73 13.55 1.79 -21.36
C LYS A 73 12.40 2.36 -20.52
N GLN A 74 12.20 1.85 -19.32
CA GLN A 74 11.46 2.58 -18.29
C GLN A 74 12.35 3.74 -17.81
N GLU A 75 12.66 4.69 -18.71
CA GLU A 75 13.02 6.02 -18.28
C GLU A 75 11.99 6.37 -17.21
N LYS A 76 12.47 6.59 -15.97
CA LYS A 76 11.59 7.06 -14.89
C LYS A 76 10.73 8.15 -15.52
N PRO A 77 9.42 7.97 -15.66
CA PRO A 77 8.60 9.07 -16.15
C PRO A 77 9.00 10.22 -15.26
N MET A 78 9.48 11.32 -15.88
CA MET A 78 9.88 12.51 -15.13
C MET A 78 8.76 12.74 -14.14
N GLN A 79 9.01 12.40 -12.86
CA GLN A 79 7.97 12.44 -11.84
C GLN A 79 7.54 13.88 -11.78
N LEU A 80 6.46 14.18 -12.48
CA LEU A 80 5.80 15.47 -12.37
C LEU A 80 5.53 15.62 -10.87
N GLU A 81 6.09 16.69 -10.29
CA GLU A 81 5.83 16.96 -8.88
C GLU A 81 4.32 16.90 -8.66
N PRO A 82 3.84 16.15 -7.64
CA PRO A 82 2.42 16.04 -7.43
C PRO A 82 1.82 17.43 -7.21
N GLU A 83 0.70 17.69 -7.88
CA GLU A 83 -0.04 18.95 -7.72
C GLU A 83 -0.46 19.13 -6.27
N THR A 84 -0.45 20.36 -5.80
CA THR A 84 -0.98 20.71 -4.48
C THR A 84 -2.48 20.44 -4.45
N MET A 85 -2.94 19.74 -3.42
CA MET A 85 -4.36 19.53 -3.17
C MET A 85 -4.93 20.75 -2.46
N GLU A 86 -6.02 21.31 -2.97
CA GLU A 86 -6.85 22.24 -2.22
C GLU A 86 -7.68 21.49 -1.19
N ILE A 87 -7.53 21.85 0.07
CA ILE A 87 -8.30 21.25 1.16
C ILE A 87 -9.76 21.74 1.05
N PRO A 88 -10.75 20.85 0.95
CA PRO A 88 -12.16 21.26 0.92
C PRO A 88 -12.55 22.06 2.16
N GLU A 89 -13.42 23.06 2.01
CA GLU A 89 -13.84 23.95 3.12
C GLU A 89 -14.45 23.21 4.32
N TYR A 90 -15.04 22.04 4.08
CA TYR A 90 -15.61 21.19 5.13
C TYR A 90 -14.56 20.31 5.84
N VAL A 91 -13.30 20.37 5.44
CA VAL A 91 -12.17 19.73 6.11
C VAL A 91 -11.40 20.79 6.89
N VAL A 92 -11.56 20.79 8.17
CA VAL A 92 -11.12 21.88 9.05
C VAL A 92 -10.12 21.42 10.09
N GLN A 93 -9.43 22.38 10.71
CA GLN A 93 -8.67 22.11 11.94
C GLN A 93 -9.66 21.73 13.05
N PRO A 94 -9.40 20.63 13.79
CA PRO A 94 -10.29 20.21 14.86
C PRO A 94 -10.27 21.21 16.00
N THR A 95 -11.45 21.56 16.50
CA THR A 95 -11.65 22.38 17.71
C THR A 95 -12.17 21.51 18.85
N VAL A 96 -12.26 22.07 20.05
CA VAL A 96 -12.77 21.38 21.25
C VAL A 96 -14.21 20.87 21.09
N GLU A 97 -14.97 21.44 20.17
CA GLU A 97 -16.36 21.07 19.88
C GLU A 97 -16.50 19.81 19.02
N HIS A 98 -15.40 19.35 18.40
CA HIS A 98 -15.42 18.17 17.54
C HIS A 98 -15.25 16.87 18.35
N ASP A 99 -16.20 16.55 19.23
CA ASP A 99 -16.18 15.40 20.14
C ASP A 99 -15.86 14.05 19.43
N LYS A 100 -16.40 13.85 18.24
CA LYS A 100 -16.17 12.62 17.48
C LYS A 100 -14.71 12.46 17.08
N PHE A 101 -14.07 13.56 16.63
CA PHE A 101 -12.63 13.60 16.37
C PHE A 101 -11.84 13.24 17.63
N HIS A 102 -12.14 13.89 18.75
CA HIS A 102 -11.41 13.67 20.00
C HIS A 102 -11.63 12.27 20.58
N ARG A 103 -12.82 11.69 20.44
CA ARG A 103 -13.06 10.28 20.82
C ARG A 103 -12.25 9.32 19.98
N PHE A 104 -12.15 9.59 18.68
CA PHE A 104 -11.36 8.77 17.77
C PHE A 104 -9.87 8.84 18.12
N THR A 105 -9.31 10.04 18.24
CA THR A 105 -7.88 10.22 18.54
C THR A 105 -7.51 9.66 19.90
N ARG A 106 -8.37 9.83 20.92
CA ARG A 106 -8.20 9.21 22.26
C ARG A 106 -8.26 7.68 22.19
N ARG A 107 -9.19 7.11 21.43
CA ARG A 107 -9.30 5.65 21.29
C ARG A 107 -7.99 5.03 20.78
N TRP A 108 -7.34 5.67 19.86
CA TRP A 108 -6.09 5.18 19.26
C TRP A 108 -4.84 5.80 19.90
N GLY A 109 -5.00 6.66 20.88
CA GLY A 109 -3.89 7.38 21.51
C GLY A 109 -3.10 8.24 20.53
N ILE A 110 -3.75 8.78 19.49
CA ILE A 110 -3.09 9.57 18.46
C ILE A 110 -3.08 11.05 18.88
N VAL A 111 -1.88 11.65 18.88
CA VAL A 111 -1.69 13.09 19.14
C VAL A 111 -0.87 13.69 18.01
N ASP A 112 -1.54 14.34 17.07
CA ASP A 112 -0.85 15.05 15.96
C ASP A 112 -1.69 16.27 15.51
N ARG A 113 -1.04 17.44 15.50
CA ARG A 113 -1.68 18.71 15.11
C ARG A 113 -1.92 18.82 13.59
N ARG A 114 -1.33 17.93 12.79
CA ARG A 114 -1.52 17.89 11.34
C ARG A 114 -2.82 17.21 10.93
N LEU A 115 -3.44 16.44 11.82
CA LEU A 115 -4.72 15.80 11.54
C LEU A 115 -5.82 16.84 11.41
N LEU A 116 -6.67 16.64 10.41
CA LEU A 116 -7.83 17.46 10.12
C LEU A 116 -9.13 16.68 10.41
N TYR A 117 -10.24 17.39 10.38
CA TYR A 117 -11.55 16.80 10.56
C TYR A 117 -12.50 17.21 9.43
N ASP A 118 -13.06 16.23 8.76
CA ASP A 118 -14.13 16.40 7.80
C ASP A 118 -15.46 16.44 8.56
N VAL A 119 -16.02 17.65 8.70
CA VAL A 119 -17.27 17.87 9.44
C VAL A 119 -18.49 17.37 8.68
N LYS A 120 -18.42 17.28 7.36
CA LYS A 120 -19.50 16.81 6.50
C LYS A 120 -19.67 15.30 6.58
N ASP A 121 -18.55 14.58 6.49
CA ASP A 121 -18.54 13.13 6.42
C ASP A 121 -18.03 12.45 7.70
N GLU A 122 -17.78 13.26 8.74
CA GLU A 122 -17.34 12.80 10.06
C GLU A 122 -16.13 11.86 9.96
N ARG A 123 -15.03 12.37 9.37
CA ARG A 123 -13.80 11.62 9.17
C ARG A 123 -12.63 12.32 9.83
N VAL A 124 -11.77 11.55 10.48
CA VAL A 124 -10.41 12.02 10.79
C VAL A 124 -9.59 11.94 9.52
N VAL A 125 -9.01 13.06 9.14
CA VAL A 125 -8.30 13.21 7.88
C VAL A 125 -6.80 13.24 8.12
N PHE A 126 -6.07 12.42 7.39
CA PHE A 126 -4.62 12.28 7.40
C PHE A 126 -4.07 12.97 6.14
N PRO A 127 -3.59 14.21 6.22
CA PRO A 127 -3.01 14.90 5.06
C PRO A 127 -1.72 14.23 4.62
N ILE A 128 -1.56 14.06 3.31
CA ILE A 128 -0.38 13.48 2.69
C ILE A 128 0.47 14.60 2.13
N HIS A 129 1.71 14.69 2.62
CA HIS A 129 2.61 15.77 2.27
C HIS A 129 3.70 15.31 1.31
N TYR A 130 4.01 16.17 0.35
CA TYR A 130 5.19 16.07 -0.50
C TYR A 130 5.93 17.40 -0.48
N LYS A 131 7.19 17.42 -0.06
CA LYS A 131 8.02 18.63 0.10
C LYS A 131 7.30 19.77 0.85
N GLY A 132 6.60 19.43 1.93
CA GLY A 132 5.90 20.39 2.78
C GLY A 132 4.52 20.87 2.26
N ARG A 133 4.10 20.46 1.06
CA ARG A 133 2.78 20.76 0.49
C ARG A 133 1.83 19.58 0.65
N ILE A 134 0.55 19.82 0.89
CA ILE A 134 -0.46 18.76 0.91
C ILE A 134 -0.78 18.42 -0.55
N VAL A 135 -0.61 17.16 -0.92
CA VAL A 135 -0.84 16.64 -2.28
C VAL A 135 -2.03 15.69 -2.35
N ASP A 136 -2.42 15.10 -1.23
CA ASP A 136 -3.59 14.24 -1.08
C ASP A 136 -4.00 14.19 0.38
N ALA A 137 -5.10 13.52 0.68
CA ALA A 137 -5.51 13.23 2.03
C ALA A 137 -6.31 11.91 2.08
N ASN A 138 -6.21 11.21 3.21
CA ASN A 138 -6.95 9.99 3.45
C ASN A 138 -7.82 10.14 4.70
N GLY A 139 -9.14 9.97 4.56
CA GLY A 139 -10.12 10.17 5.62
C GLY A 139 -10.62 8.87 6.20
N ARG A 140 -10.48 8.69 7.51
CA ARG A 140 -11.03 7.55 8.26
C ARG A 140 -12.37 7.91 8.89
N ALA A 141 -13.42 7.17 8.57
CA ALA A 141 -14.73 7.34 9.20
C ALA A 141 -14.66 7.11 10.72
N VAL A 142 -15.25 8.00 11.50
CA VAL A 142 -15.25 7.92 12.98
C VAL A 142 -16.27 6.91 13.49
N GLY A 143 -17.35 6.68 12.74
CA GLY A 143 -18.41 5.72 13.05
C GLY A 143 -18.52 4.61 12.04
N ASN A 144 -19.76 4.19 11.78
CA ASN A 144 -20.08 3.09 10.84
C ASN A 144 -20.26 3.56 9.38
N LYS A 145 -19.88 4.81 9.07
CA LYS A 145 -20.02 5.34 7.71
C LYS A 145 -19.14 4.58 6.72
N MET A 146 -19.70 4.29 5.57
CA MET A 146 -18.98 3.65 4.46
C MET A 146 -18.71 4.67 3.34
N PRO A 147 -17.61 4.54 2.62
CA PRO A 147 -16.52 3.61 2.87
C PRO A 147 -15.75 3.95 4.16
N LYS A 148 -15.20 2.95 4.81
CA LYS A 148 -14.37 3.09 6.03
C LYS A 148 -13.20 4.05 5.84
N TRP A 149 -12.53 3.96 4.69
CA TRP A 149 -11.49 4.87 4.23
C TRP A 149 -11.96 5.62 2.97
N TYR A 150 -11.65 6.91 2.89
CA TYR A 150 -11.97 7.77 1.75
C TYR A 150 -10.73 8.55 1.31
N ARG A 151 -10.37 8.43 0.04
CA ARG A 151 -9.25 9.15 -0.57
C ARG A 151 -9.77 10.39 -1.27
N TYR A 152 -9.28 11.55 -0.90
CA TYR A 152 -9.80 12.83 -1.39
C TYR A 152 -9.44 13.11 -2.85
N THR A 153 -8.21 12.81 -3.26
CA THR A 153 -7.80 12.89 -4.67
C THR A 153 -7.44 11.53 -5.27
N GLY A 154 -7.00 10.59 -4.44
CA GLY A 154 -6.53 9.28 -4.89
C GLY A 154 -5.22 9.30 -5.66
N LYS A 155 -4.48 10.42 -5.61
CA LYS A 155 -3.22 10.60 -6.34
C LYS A 155 -2.01 10.05 -5.59
N ALA A 156 -2.04 10.01 -4.25
CA ALA A 156 -0.93 9.50 -3.45
C ALA A 156 -1.09 8.00 -3.19
N ASP A 157 -0.02 7.24 -3.34
CA ASP A 157 -0.01 5.81 -3.11
C ASP A 157 0.25 5.44 -1.65
N TYR A 158 0.90 6.31 -0.89
CA TYR A 158 1.27 6.07 0.49
C TYR A 158 1.12 7.32 1.37
N TYR A 159 1.01 7.07 2.66
CA TYR A 159 1.09 8.08 3.72
C TYR A 159 2.34 7.83 4.55
N THR A 160 3.10 8.88 4.89
CA THR A 160 4.28 8.77 5.76
C THR A 160 4.20 9.70 6.96
N VAL A 161 4.75 9.24 8.09
CA VAL A 161 4.91 10.02 9.31
C VAL A 161 6.23 9.66 9.99
N GLY A 162 6.91 10.65 10.57
CA GLY A 162 8.24 10.49 11.15
C GLY A 162 9.35 10.77 10.15
N THR A 163 10.59 10.80 10.66
CA THR A 163 11.82 11.09 9.91
C THR A 163 12.99 10.20 10.33
N GLY A 164 12.69 9.06 10.96
CA GLY A 164 13.71 8.11 11.39
C GLY A 164 14.36 7.37 10.22
N PRO A 165 15.56 6.78 10.44
CA PRO A 165 16.32 6.11 9.39
C PRO A 165 15.80 4.73 9.01
N ILE A 166 14.91 4.15 9.79
CA ILE A 166 14.30 2.85 9.52
C ILE A 166 12.88 3.08 9.02
N LEU A 167 12.52 2.45 7.89
CA LEU A 167 11.17 2.49 7.36
C LEU A 167 10.34 1.33 7.90
N LEU A 168 9.22 1.63 8.53
CA LEU A 168 8.23 0.65 8.96
C LEU A 168 7.00 0.72 8.06
N VAL A 169 6.78 -0.33 7.28
CA VAL A 169 5.69 -0.43 6.30
C VAL A 169 4.47 -1.10 6.93
N LEU A 170 3.34 -0.42 6.89
CA LEU A 170 2.09 -0.76 7.56
C LEU A 170 0.90 -0.66 6.58
N GLU A 171 -0.27 -1.12 6.99
CA GLU A 171 -1.43 -1.16 6.11
C GLU A 171 -2.15 0.20 6.02
N ASP A 172 -2.41 0.85 7.16
CA ASP A 172 -3.26 2.05 7.22
C ASP A 172 -2.63 3.23 8.00
N CYS A 173 -3.18 4.43 7.81
CA CYS A 173 -2.66 5.66 8.42
C CYS A 173 -2.76 5.66 9.95
N VAL A 174 -3.75 4.98 10.56
CA VAL A 174 -3.87 4.89 12.02
C VAL A 174 -2.74 4.05 12.58
N SER A 175 -2.48 2.90 11.96
CA SER A 175 -1.37 2.01 12.30
C SER A 175 -0.03 2.73 12.15
N ALA A 176 0.17 3.51 11.08
CA ALA A 176 1.38 4.30 10.88
C ALA A 176 1.57 5.39 11.95
N MET A 177 0.50 6.10 12.32
CA MET A 177 0.55 7.11 13.40
C MET A 177 0.87 6.49 14.75
N VAL A 178 0.25 5.36 15.08
CA VAL A 178 0.51 4.64 16.32
C VAL A 178 1.97 4.17 16.36
N ALA A 179 2.44 3.54 15.28
CA ALA A 179 3.81 3.08 15.20
C ALA A 179 4.84 4.20 15.37
N TYR A 180 4.61 5.37 14.74
CA TYR A 180 5.45 6.54 14.91
C TYR A 180 5.52 7.03 16.35
N GLN A 181 4.41 6.96 17.08
CA GLN A 181 4.38 7.40 18.48
C GLN A 181 5.06 6.42 19.43
N GLU A 182 4.93 5.12 19.18
CA GLU A 182 5.62 4.07 19.96
C GLU A 182 7.12 4.01 19.64
N PHE A 183 7.49 4.32 18.39
CA PHE A 183 8.87 4.22 17.90
C PHE A 183 9.30 5.53 17.21
N PRO A 184 9.69 6.57 17.97
CA PRO A 184 9.98 7.90 17.41
C PRO A 184 11.18 7.93 16.43
N ASN A 185 12.01 6.89 16.44
CA ASN A 185 13.18 6.77 15.55
C ASN A 185 12.86 6.07 14.23
N VAL A 186 11.59 5.83 13.90
CA VAL A 186 11.19 5.27 12.62
C VAL A 186 10.51 6.32 11.74
N THR A 187 10.51 6.05 10.45
CA THR A 187 9.52 6.59 9.52
C THR A 187 8.48 5.52 9.30
N ALA A 188 7.23 5.77 9.66
CA ALA A 188 6.14 4.85 9.41
C ALA A 188 5.45 5.19 8.09
N MET A 189 5.23 4.18 7.24
CA MET A 189 4.58 4.30 5.94
C MET A 189 3.35 3.41 5.85
N ALA A 190 2.18 3.99 5.58
CA ALA A 190 0.97 3.25 5.23
C ALA A 190 0.86 3.13 3.71
N ILE A 191 0.63 1.91 3.21
CA ILE A 191 0.61 1.60 1.76
C ILE A 191 -0.66 2.04 1.03
N LEU A 192 -1.70 2.46 1.71
CA LEU A 192 -2.98 2.95 1.18
C LEU A 192 -3.60 2.09 0.05
N GLY A 193 -3.23 0.84 -0.04
CA GLY A 193 -3.64 -0.07 -1.11
C GLY A 193 -3.39 -1.52 -0.77
N THR A 194 -3.46 -2.38 -1.77
CA THR A 194 -3.29 -3.84 -1.61
C THR A 194 -2.03 -4.38 -2.30
N ALA A 195 -1.25 -3.52 -2.94
CA ALA A 195 -0.03 -3.86 -3.66
C ALA A 195 0.99 -2.72 -3.54
N LEU A 196 2.26 -3.05 -3.69
CA LEU A 196 3.32 -2.05 -3.82
C LEU A 196 3.36 -1.53 -5.27
N THR A 197 3.43 -0.21 -5.41
CA THR A 197 3.57 0.49 -6.69
C THR A 197 5.01 0.98 -6.87
N SER A 198 5.34 1.51 -8.05
CA SER A 198 6.63 2.17 -8.29
C SER A 198 6.88 3.31 -7.31
N ALA A 199 5.86 4.10 -6.98
CA ALA A 199 5.98 5.19 -6.02
C ALA A 199 6.35 4.69 -4.61
N HIS A 200 5.80 3.52 -4.19
CA HIS A 200 6.24 2.88 -2.94
C HIS A 200 7.72 2.48 -3.02
N MET A 201 8.13 1.84 -4.10
CA MET A 201 9.51 1.36 -4.28
C MET A 201 10.50 2.52 -4.33
N ASP A 202 10.15 3.63 -4.99
CA ASP A 202 10.96 4.85 -5.00
C ASP A 202 11.16 5.40 -3.58
N LYS A 203 10.07 5.45 -2.78
CA LYS A 203 10.16 5.90 -1.38
C LYS A 203 10.94 4.93 -0.50
N ILE A 204 10.72 3.63 -0.66
CA ILE A 204 11.42 2.57 0.07
C ILE A 204 12.93 2.61 -0.22
N SER A 205 13.33 2.92 -1.45
CA SER A 205 14.73 3.00 -1.87
C SER A 205 15.53 4.12 -1.18
N GLU A 206 14.87 5.04 -0.48
CA GLU A 206 15.53 6.06 0.34
C GLU A 206 16.08 5.49 1.67
N TYR A 207 15.76 4.23 2.01
CA TYR A 207 16.07 3.62 3.29
C TYR A 207 16.93 2.38 3.13
N ASP A 208 17.98 2.26 3.96
CA ASP A 208 18.82 1.05 3.99
C ASP A 208 18.13 -0.10 4.73
N ARG A 209 17.24 0.20 5.67
CA ARG A 209 16.55 -0.79 6.50
C ARG A 209 15.04 -0.59 6.46
N VAL A 210 14.34 -1.66 6.11
CA VAL A 210 12.88 -1.66 5.96
C VAL A 210 12.27 -2.84 6.71
N ILE A 211 11.25 -2.59 7.50
CA ILE A 211 10.48 -3.61 8.19
C ILE A 211 9.06 -3.57 7.65
N VAL A 212 8.56 -4.70 7.17
CA VAL A 212 7.17 -4.84 6.71
C VAL A 212 6.36 -5.52 7.80
N ALA A 213 5.35 -4.83 8.35
CA ALA A 213 4.52 -5.29 9.45
C ALA A 213 3.04 -4.96 9.17
N LEU A 214 2.45 -5.67 8.21
CA LEU A 214 1.02 -5.53 7.89
C LEU A 214 0.14 -6.20 8.94
N ASP A 215 -1.16 -5.91 8.90
CA ASP A 215 -2.14 -6.51 9.81
C ASP A 215 -2.09 -8.05 9.77
N PRO A 216 -2.45 -8.77 10.84
CA PRO A 216 -2.28 -10.22 10.94
C PRO A 216 -2.95 -11.03 9.83
N ASP A 217 -4.09 -10.57 9.32
CA ASP A 217 -4.81 -11.21 8.21
C ASP A 217 -4.08 -11.06 6.86
N ALA A 218 -3.12 -10.12 6.77
CA ALA A 218 -2.24 -9.91 5.62
C ALA A 218 -0.84 -10.52 5.79
N ALA A 219 -0.61 -11.45 6.73
CA ALA A 219 0.71 -12.02 7.03
C ALA A 219 1.43 -12.61 5.79
N HIS A 220 0.70 -13.21 4.87
CA HIS A 220 1.24 -13.72 3.60
C HIS A 220 1.76 -12.56 2.73
N LYS A 221 1.05 -11.41 2.68
CA LYS A 221 1.51 -10.21 1.96
C LYS A 221 2.72 -9.58 2.61
N THR A 222 2.83 -9.64 3.94
CA THR A 222 4.00 -9.17 4.68
C THR A 222 5.27 -9.85 4.17
N LEU A 223 5.26 -11.18 4.02
CA LEU A 223 6.37 -11.94 3.44
C LEU A 223 6.60 -11.62 1.96
N GLN A 224 5.52 -11.50 1.18
CA GLN A 224 5.60 -11.18 -0.24
C GLN A 224 6.24 -9.80 -0.44
N PHE A 225 5.77 -8.77 0.25
CA PHE A 225 6.28 -7.41 0.12
C PHE A 225 7.74 -7.28 0.59
N SER A 226 8.10 -7.95 1.69
CA SER A 226 9.49 -7.97 2.13
C SER A 226 10.43 -8.57 1.05
N ARG A 227 10.00 -9.65 0.36
CA ARG A 227 10.75 -10.24 -0.74
C ARG A 227 10.80 -9.32 -1.96
N GLU A 228 9.69 -8.70 -2.33
CA GLU A 228 9.63 -7.74 -3.44
C GLU A 228 10.57 -6.56 -3.18
N ILE A 229 10.56 -5.99 -1.98
CA ILE A 229 11.46 -4.90 -1.58
C ILE A 229 12.92 -5.33 -1.71
N ALA A 230 13.28 -6.49 -1.16
CA ALA A 230 14.66 -7.01 -1.24
C ALA A 230 15.13 -7.30 -2.68
N LEU A 231 14.21 -7.60 -3.60
CA LEU A 231 14.51 -7.84 -5.01
C LEU A 231 14.66 -6.55 -5.82
N TRP A 232 13.89 -5.53 -5.50
CA TRP A 232 13.78 -4.31 -6.32
C TRP A 232 14.52 -3.11 -5.73
N THR A 233 14.98 -3.20 -4.50
CA THR A 233 15.73 -2.14 -3.82
C THR A 233 17.03 -2.69 -3.23
N ASN A 234 17.90 -1.80 -2.77
CA ASN A 234 19.10 -2.20 -2.00
C ASN A 234 18.82 -2.29 -0.49
N ALA A 235 17.57 -2.10 -0.08
CA ALA A 235 17.19 -2.10 1.32
C ALA A 235 17.27 -3.51 1.94
N ASN A 236 17.78 -3.58 3.17
CA ASN A 236 17.65 -4.77 3.99
C ASN A 236 16.20 -4.86 4.50
N SER A 237 15.39 -5.68 3.85
CA SER A 237 13.97 -5.83 4.14
C SER A 237 13.71 -7.03 5.03
N THR A 238 12.99 -6.81 6.13
CA THR A 238 12.58 -7.83 7.09
C THR A 238 11.05 -7.89 7.17
N ALA A 239 10.49 -9.08 7.07
CA ALA A 239 9.08 -9.31 7.36
C ALA A 239 8.87 -9.53 8.86
N PHE A 240 8.01 -8.73 9.47
CA PHE A 240 7.62 -8.87 10.87
C PHE A 240 6.15 -9.29 10.97
N ARG A 241 5.90 -10.40 11.66
CA ARG A 241 4.54 -10.88 11.87
C ARG A 241 3.98 -10.28 13.14
N LEU A 242 2.91 -9.52 13.02
CA LEU A 242 2.09 -9.06 14.13
C LEU A 242 1.13 -10.17 14.57
N ASP A 243 0.87 -10.27 15.88
CA ASP A 243 -0.14 -11.15 16.46
C ASP A 243 -1.50 -10.43 16.55
N ASP A 244 -1.49 -9.07 16.68
CA ASP A 244 -2.66 -8.21 16.55
C ASP A 244 -2.29 -6.96 15.73
N ASP A 245 -3.29 -6.23 15.25
CA ASP A 245 -3.07 -4.97 14.55
C ASP A 245 -2.34 -3.98 15.48
N ILE A 246 -1.24 -3.39 15.01
CA ILE A 246 -0.33 -2.55 15.81
C ILE A 246 -1.04 -1.41 16.55
N LYS A 247 -2.17 -0.94 16.04
CA LYS A 247 -2.97 0.11 16.69
C LYS A 247 -3.58 -0.32 18.02
N TYR A 248 -3.67 -1.62 18.30
CA TYR A 248 -4.10 -2.15 19.60
C TYR A 248 -2.97 -2.27 20.62
N ARG A 249 -1.73 -2.03 20.21
CA ARG A 249 -0.54 -1.98 21.09
C ARG A 249 -0.36 -3.24 21.92
N LEU A 250 -0.50 -4.42 21.30
CA LEU A 250 -0.19 -5.68 21.98
C LEU A 250 1.25 -5.63 22.50
N THR A 251 1.45 -5.80 23.80
CA THR A 251 2.75 -5.64 24.46
C THR A 251 3.83 -6.49 23.83
N ASP A 252 3.54 -7.77 23.59
CA ASP A 252 4.50 -8.72 23.01
C ASP A 252 4.93 -8.29 21.60
N ASP A 253 4.01 -7.77 20.78
CA ASP A 253 4.34 -7.25 19.45
C ASP A 253 5.23 -6.02 19.53
N LEU A 254 4.92 -5.08 20.43
CA LEU A 254 5.69 -3.86 20.60
C LEU A 254 7.11 -4.15 21.14
N GLU A 255 7.27 -5.08 22.08
CA GLU A 255 8.57 -5.48 22.61
C GLU A 255 9.43 -6.15 21.52
N ARG A 256 8.89 -7.13 20.81
CA ARG A 256 9.59 -7.80 19.69
C ARG A 256 9.98 -6.80 18.57
N LEU A 257 9.07 -5.86 18.27
CA LEU A 257 9.34 -4.85 17.25
C LEU A 257 10.40 -3.86 17.73
N LYS A 258 10.40 -3.48 19.01
CA LYS A 258 11.42 -2.63 19.61
C LYS A 258 12.82 -3.26 19.59
N GLU A 259 12.91 -4.56 19.89
CA GLU A 259 14.16 -5.31 19.76
C GLU A 259 14.68 -5.33 18.31
N LEU A 260 13.77 -5.50 17.35
CA LEU A 260 14.11 -5.47 15.93
C LEU A 260 14.52 -4.07 15.47
N LEU A 261 14.03 -3.00 16.06
CA LEU A 261 14.30 -1.60 15.70
C LEU A 261 15.57 -1.04 16.37
N SER A 262 16.07 -1.70 17.38
CA SER A 262 17.35 -1.37 18.03
C SER A 262 18.55 -1.77 17.16
#